data_ec71290940532c622c2ef2e936195286
#
_entry.id   ec71290940532c622c2ef2e936195286
#
_cell.length_a   1.000
_cell.length_b   1.000
_cell.length_c   1.000
_cell.angle_alpha   90.00
_cell.angle_beta   90.00
_cell.angle_gamma   90.00
#
_symmetry.space_group_name_H-M   'P 1'
#
loop_
_entity.id
_entity.type
_entity.pdbx_description
1 polymer ?
#
loop_
_entity_poly.entity_id
_entity_poly.type
_entity_poly.pdbx_seq_one_letter_code
_entity_poly.pdbx_strand_id
1 'polypeptide(L)'
;HKSELKDIFVQMKVMVVHESAKPPHIEESTRLSDILVPKIGKYSNTQNAIKPSDLSSNETPHPEIHNISLNNPAPDISGGTRISYWYYEKSRGSWDEKRRIEAKTASQKKRWDLQYPRNQKFSKGDFAKVWYSYRGKPYLASRGPAKCFAEFNSNLLKEELKFSSSDPTYWIDYFYRTVALRIISMRIEKEVGARVRQGVYMSYRQDIIAYTLAVFGEKTRGKYNLIQIWNDQEIPDFLFDWLMEISDIAHEHIINIPTGRTHVKEWCKSMECWETMITKCVFPRIPVEIKNKLGQKMIGAKPTPTSVDDARAFCISKKSQEWFDLHEFLKSRNLMSSKQQNQCKNMARILKKEPKLTGGKNGRKWLSMACKEIWEAAEKQYNWDTE
;
A
#
# COMPACT_ATOMS: atom_id res chain seq x y z
N HIS A 1 22.74 -18.25 -34.80
CA HIS A 1 22.65 -17.23 -33.70
C HIS A 1 23.41 -17.57 -32.43
N LYS A 2 23.77 -18.84 -32.14
CA LYS A 2 24.63 -19.19 -30.99
C LYS A 2 26.13 -18.90 -31.22
N SER A 3 26.55 -18.79 -32.46
CA SER A 3 27.96 -18.50 -32.80
C SER A 3 28.33 -17.02 -32.65
N GLU A 4 27.38 -16.11 -32.82
CA GLU A 4 27.61 -14.66 -32.71
C GLU A 4 27.79 -14.16 -31.30
N LEU A 5 27.38 -14.94 -30.27
CA LEU A 5 27.52 -14.59 -28.88
C LEU A 5 28.92 -14.88 -28.30
N LYS A 6 29.76 -15.65 -29.01
CA LYS A 6 31.10 -16.01 -28.52
C LYS A 6 32.10 -14.85 -28.55
N ASP A 7 31.81 -13.82 -29.33
CA ASP A 7 32.70 -12.66 -29.51
C ASP A 7 32.20 -11.42 -28.72
N ILE A 8 31.18 -11.60 -27.87
CA ILE A 8 30.67 -10.54 -26.99
C ILE A 8 31.38 -10.64 -25.65
N PHE A 9 32.28 -9.70 -25.40
CA PHE A 9 32.96 -9.55 -24.11
C PHE A 9 32.24 -8.51 -23.25
N VAL A 10 31.82 -8.90 -22.07
CA VAL A 10 31.23 -7.99 -21.08
C VAL A 10 32.26 -7.75 -19.98
N GLN A 11 32.64 -6.50 -19.77
CA GLN A 11 33.50 -6.15 -18.65
C GLN A 11 32.74 -6.36 -17.34
N MET A 12 33.27 -7.23 -16.46
CA MET A 12 32.69 -7.51 -15.15
C MET A 12 33.67 -7.08 -14.07
N LYS A 13 33.18 -6.31 -13.10
CA LYS A 13 33.92 -5.96 -11.89
C LYS A 13 33.45 -6.84 -10.74
N VAL A 14 34.31 -7.68 -10.23
CA VAL A 14 34.05 -8.53 -9.07
C VAL A 14 34.67 -7.88 -7.83
N MET A 15 33.85 -7.71 -6.78
CA MET A 15 34.30 -7.27 -5.48
C MET A 15 34.02 -8.35 -4.46
N VAL A 16 35.06 -8.73 -3.71
CA VAL A 16 34.97 -9.73 -2.64
C VAL A 16 34.94 -9.00 -1.30
N VAL A 17 33.92 -9.26 -0.49
CA VAL A 17 33.82 -8.73 0.86
C VAL A 17 34.27 -9.79 1.84
N HIS A 18 35.38 -9.52 2.52
CA HIS A 18 35.88 -10.39 3.57
C HIS A 18 35.34 -9.95 4.93
N GLU A 19 34.57 -10.82 5.57
CA GLU A 19 33.98 -10.53 6.90
C GLU A 19 35.04 -10.29 7.98
N SER A 20 36.22 -10.85 7.80
CA SER A 20 37.39 -10.60 8.67
C SER A 20 37.93 -9.15 8.65
N ALA A 21 37.56 -8.38 7.62
CA ALA A 21 37.92 -6.96 7.52
C ALA A 21 36.89 -6.02 8.20
N LYS A 22 36.00 -6.56 9.01
CA LYS A 22 34.97 -5.83 9.72
C LYS A 22 35.57 -4.86 10.74
N PRO A 23 35.25 -3.55 10.67
CA PRO A 23 35.72 -2.58 11.63
C PRO A 23 35.19 -2.85 13.06
N PRO A 24 35.95 -2.53 14.12
CA PRO A 24 35.57 -2.84 15.49
C PRO A 24 34.32 -2.11 16.01
N HIS A 25 33.89 -1.05 15.35
CA HIS A 25 32.67 -0.30 15.70
C HIS A 25 31.38 -0.89 15.14
N ILE A 26 31.44 -1.98 14.36
CA ILE A 26 30.29 -2.68 13.83
C ILE A 26 29.98 -3.87 14.74
N GLU A 27 28.73 -3.97 15.21
CA GLU A 27 28.29 -5.08 16.07
C GLU A 27 28.61 -6.45 15.46
N GLU A 28 29.04 -7.39 16.29
CA GLU A 28 29.44 -8.75 15.86
C GLU A 28 28.31 -9.47 15.09
N SER A 29 27.06 -9.25 15.46
CA SER A 29 25.88 -9.83 14.82
C SER A 29 25.61 -9.33 13.40
N THR A 30 26.16 -8.17 13.01
CA THR A 30 25.90 -7.55 11.70
C THR A 30 26.94 -8.01 10.69
N ARG A 31 26.55 -8.58 9.57
CA ARG A 31 27.48 -8.97 8.50
C ARG A 31 28.01 -7.72 7.78
N LEU A 32 29.30 -7.71 7.50
CA LEU A 32 29.93 -6.62 6.74
C LEU A 32 29.32 -6.50 5.32
N SER A 33 28.95 -7.61 4.72
CA SER A 33 28.25 -7.68 3.43
C SER A 33 26.91 -6.91 3.45
N ASP A 34 26.14 -6.99 4.53
CA ASP A 34 24.82 -6.33 4.63
C ASP A 34 24.96 -4.80 4.68
N ILE A 35 26.12 -4.31 5.13
CA ILE A 35 26.43 -2.87 5.17
C ILE A 35 27.08 -2.41 3.87
N LEU A 36 28.05 -3.18 3.34
CA LEU A 36 28.86 -2.74 2.20
C LEU A 36 28.17 -2.95 0.86
N VAL A 37 27.44 -4.07 0.67
CA VAL A 37 26.81 -4.36 -0.62
C VAL A 37 25.82 -3.26 -1.04
N PRO A 38 24.93 -2.75 -0.17
CA PRO A 38 24.06 -1.62 -0.51
C PRO A 38 24.86 -0.33 -0.81
N LYS A 39 25.93 -0.05 -0.06
CA LYS A 39 26.80 1.11 -0.29
C LYS A 39 27.56 1.00 -1.63
N ILE A 40 28.13 -0.16 -1.92
CA ILE A 40 28.82 -0.42 -3.18
C ILE A 40 27.85 -0.28 -4.35
N GLY A 41 26.64 -0.86 -4.25
CA GLY A 41 25.59 -0.70 -5.26
C GLY A 41 25.21 0.76 -5.49
N LYS A 42 25.08 1.53 -4.42
CA LYS A 42 24.77 2.96 -4.48
C LYS A 42 25.87 3.75 -5.19
N TYR A 43 27.12 3.55 -4.81
CA TYR A 43 28.25 4.37 -5.33
C TYR A 43 28.79 3.88 -6.67
N SER A 44 28.77 2.58 -6.97
CA SER A 44 29.24 2.04 -8.26
C SER A 44 28.30 2.41 -9.42
N ASN A 45 27.02 2.55 -9.12
CA ASN A 45 26.00 2.83 -10.13
C ASN A 45 25.71 4.31 -10.34
N THR A 46 26.42 5.22 -9.66
CA THR A 46 26.26 6.68 -9.86
C THR A 46 26.70 7.14 -11.26
N GLN A 47 27.45 6.35 -12.00
CA GLN A 47 27.85 6.66 -13.37
C GLN A 47 26.79 6.32 -14.43
N ASN A 48 25.86 5.42 -14.13
CA ASN A 48 24.70 5.17 -14.96
C ASN A 48 23.58 6.10 -14.49
N ALA A 49 22.69 6.55 -15.37
CA ALA A 49 21.57 7.45 -15.05
C ALA A 49 20.53 6.77 -14.12
N ILE A 50 21.00 6.24 -12.98
CA ILE A 50 20.17 5.65 -11.93
C ILE A 50 19.49 6.79 -11.19
N LYS A 51 18.18 6.73 -11.13
CA LYS A 51 17.40 7.75 -10.43
C LYS A 51 17.64 7.64 -8.92
N PRO A 52 17.68 8.77 -8.18
CA PRO A 52 17.78 8.77 -6.73
C PRO A 52 16.77 7.85 -6.04
N SER A 53 15.58 7.69 -6.65
CA SER A 53 14.56 6.75 -6.20
C SER A 53 14.99 5.28 -6.22
N ASP A 54 15.90 4.89 -7.11
CA ASP A 54 16.36 3.50 -7.19
C ASP A 54 17.42 3.23 -6.11
N LEU A 55 18.25 4.21 -5.81
CA LEU A 55 19.28 4.13 -4.76
C LEU A 55 18.68 3.99 -3.35
N SER A 56 17.55 4.63 -3.09
CA SER A 56 16.88 4.60 -1.78
C SER A 56 16.10 3.31 -1.50
N SER A 57 16.07 2.34 -2.42
CA SER A 57 15.25 1.13 -2.27
C SER A 57 15.59 0.28 -1.05
N ASN A 58 16.82 0.39 -0.55
CA ASN A 58 17.33 -0.31 0.63
C ASN A 58 17.49 0.62 1.85
N GLU A 59 17.07 1.89 1.74
CA GLU A 59 17.08 2.83 2.86
C GLU A 59 15.76 2.72 3.63
N THR A 60 15.83 2.74 4.95
CA THR A 60 14.65 2.80 5.82
C THR A 60 13.83 4.06 5.48
N PRO A 61 12.49 3.97 5.37
CA PRO A 61 11.65 2.82 5.74
C PRO A 61 11.18 1.95 4.55
N HIS A 62 11.77 2.08 3.35
CA HIS A 62 11.24 1.43 2.14
C HIS A 62 11.22 -0.12 2.21
N PRO A 63 12.25 -0.80 2.74
CA PRO A 63 12.20 -2.24 2.95
C PRO A 63 11.09 -2.65 3.92
N GLU A 64 10.90 -1.89 4.99
CA GLU A 64 9.87 -2.15 5.99
C GLU A 64 8.46 -1.99 5.42
N ILE A 65 8.17 -0.87 4.74
CA ILE A 65 6.88 -0.64 4.07
C ILE A 65 6.63 -1.72 3.01
N HIS A 66 7.66 -2.16 2.30
CA HIS A 66 7.54 -3.25 1.33
C HIS A 66 7.15 -4.57 2.02
N ASN A 67 7.80 -4.92 3.13
CA ASN A 67 7.46 -6.10 3.92
C ASN A 67 6.04 -6.01 4.47
N ILE A 68 5.62 -4.85 4.98
CA ILE A 68 4.23 -4.60 5.40
C ILE A 68 3.28 -4.88 4.24
N SER A 69 3.59 -4.40 3.04
CA SER A 69 2.75 -4.59 1.85
C SER A 69 2.60 -6.06 1.42
N LEU A 70 3.56 -6.91 1.73
CA LEU A 70 3.52 -8.34 1.42
C LEU A 70 2.83 -9.18 2.50
N ASN A 71 2.81 -8.69 3.74
CA ASN A 71 2.31 -9.44 4.90
C ASN A 71 0.94 -8.97 5.37
N ASN A 72 0.46 -7.80 4.92
CA ASN A 72 -0.81 -7.23 5.33
C ASN A 72 -1.80 -7.23 4.15
N PRO A 73 -2.68 -8.22 4.07
CA PRO A 73 -3.68 -8.28 3.01
C PRO A 73 -4.69 -7.13 3.12
N ALA A 74 -5.21 -6.74 1.96
CA ALA A 74 -6.32 -5.80 1.91
C ALA A 74 -7.58 -6.43 2.54
N PRO A 75 -8.38 -5.66 3.29
CA PRO A 75 -9.68 -6.12 3.77
C PRO A 75 -10.56 -6.64 2.63
N ASP A 76 -11.18 -7.80 2.81
CA ASP A 76 -12.09 -8.36 1.81
C ASP A 76 -13.48 -7.72 1.96
N ILE A 77 -13.86 -6.93 0.97
CA ILE A 77 -15.17 -6.28 0.90
C ILE A 77 -16.23 -7.14 0.17
N SER A 78 -15.80 -8.19 -0.52
CA SER A 78 -16.69 -9.03 -1.33
C SER A 78 -17.30 -10.22 -0.57
N GLY A 79 -16.93 -10.41 0.71
CA GLY A 79 -17.31 -11.57 1.50
C GLY A 79 -16.78 -12.90 0.92
N GLY A 80 -15.83 -12.80 -0.01
CA GLY A 80 -15.16 -13.93 -0.64
C GLY A 80 -13.98 -14.42 0.16
N THR A 81 -13.36 -15.50 -0.31
CA THR A 81 -12.12 -16.05 0.25
C THR A 81 -10.88 -15.55 -0.49
N ARG A 82 -11.01 -14.48 -1.24
CA ARG A 82 -9.91 -13.95 -2.04
C ARG A 82 -9.14 -12.92 -1.23
N ILE A 83 -7.91 -13.28 -0.89
CA ILE A 83 -6.98 -12.38 -0.22
C ILE A 83 -6.16 -11.71 -1.31
N SER A 84 -6.20 -10.37 -1.35
CA SER A 84 -5.35 -9.57 -2.20
C SER A 84 -4.47 -8.66 -1.35
N TYR A 85 -3.39 -8.17 -1.95
CA TYR A 85 -2.42 -7.31 -1.28
C TYR A 85 -2.18 -6.04 -2.08
N TRP A 86 -2.02 -4.93 -1.37
CA TRP A 86 -1.50 -3.71 -1.94
C TRP A 86 0.02 -3.81 -2.04
N TYR A 87 0.56 -3.92 -3.25
CA TYR A 87 1.98 -4.09 -3.46
C TYR A 87 2.72 -2.75 -3.50
N TYR A 88 3.62 -2.51 -2.56
CA TYR A 88 4.53 -1.36 -2.61
C TYR A 88 5.77 -1.69 -3.42
N GLU A 89 5.89 -1.05 -4.58
CA GLU A 89 7.02 -1.23 -5.49
C GLU A 89 8.21 -0.38 -5.04
N LYS A 90 9.04 -0.93 -4.14
CA LYS A 90 10.23 -0.24 -3.61
C LYS A 90 11.32 -0.03 -4.66
N SER A 91 11.39 -0.88 -5.68
CA SER A 91 12.30 -0.77 -6.83
C SER A 91 11.47 -0.88 -8.10
N ARG A 92 11.83 -0.09 -9.11
CA ARG A 92 11.12 -0.08 -10.39
C ARG A 92 11.13 -1.47 -11.03
N GLY A 93 9.95 -1.98 -11.38
CA GLY A 93 9.77 -3.28 -12.01
C GLY A 93 9.81 -4.47 -11.04
N SER A 94 9.98 -4.24 -9.72
CA SER A 94 10.06 -5.33 -8.74
C SER A 94 8.78 -6.16 -8.67
N TRP A 95 7.62 -5.61 -8.99
CA TRP A 95 6.37 -6.35 -9.10
C TRP A 95 6.40 -7.34 -10.26
N ASP A 96 6.81 -6.90 -11.46
CA ASP A 96 6.88 -7.74 -12.65
C ASP A 96 7.98 -8.80 -12.50
N GLU A 97 9.10 -8.46 -11.89
CA GLU A 97 10.19 -9.40 -11.61
C GLU A 97 9.78 -10.49 -10.63
N LYS A 98 9.16 -10.12 -9.52
CA LYS A 98 8.67 -11.07 -8.53
C LYS A 98 7.61 -11.99 -9.14
N ARG A 99 6.69 -11.44 -9.97
CA ARG A 99 5.74 -12.23 -10.75
C ARG A 99 6.44 -13.24 -11.66
N ARG A 100 7.49 -12.82 -12.37
CA ARG A 100 8.28 -13.69 -13.26
C ARG A 100 8.99 -14.82 -12.51
N ILE A 101 9.48 -14.56 -11.32
CA ILE A 101 10.18 -15.54 -10.48
C ILE A 101 9.19 -16.55 -9.86
N GLU A 102 8.10 -16.09 -9.28
CA GLU A 102 7.17 -16.91 -8.49
C GLU A 102 6.06 -17.57 -9.33
N ALA A 103 5.77 -17.05 -10.52
CA ALA A 103 4.68 -17.51 -11.37
C ALA A 103 5.19 -17.97 -12.75
N LYS A 104 5.62 -19.22 -12.84
CA LYS A 104 6.18 -19.82 -14.06
C LYS A 104 5.10 -20.25 -15.06
N THR A 105 4.01 -20.85 -14.57
CA THR A 105 2.91 -21.37 -15.39
C THR A 105 1.76 -20.37 -15.54
N ALA A 106 0.90 -20.57 -16.52
CA ALA A 106 -0.29 -19.73 -16.73
C ALA A 106 -1.21 -19.73 -15.51
N SER A 107 -1.41 -20.87 -14.84
CA SER A 107 -2.21 -20.97 -13.62
C SER A 107 -1.58 -20.21 -12.46
N GLN A 108 -0.25 -20.30 -12.29
CA GLN A 108 0.47 -19.54 -11.26
C GLN A 108 0.40 -18.04 -11.53
N LYS A 109 0.52 -17.59 -12.79
CA LYS A 109 0.35 -16.17 -13.19
C LYS A 109 -1.05 -15.67 -12.84
N LYS A 110 -2.09 -16.43 -13.18
CA LYS A 110 -3.48 -16.06 -12.83
C LYS A 110 -3.67 -15.94 -11.32
N ARG A 111 -3.10 -16.86 -10.53
CA ARG A 111 -3.14 -16.81 -9.06
C ARG A 111 -2.39 -15.61 -8.52
N TRP A 112 -1.20 -15.33 -9.06
CA TRP A 112 -0.41 -14.14 -8.71
C TRP A 112 -1.19 -12.86 -8.97
N ASP A 113 -1.79 -12.72 -10.17
CA ASP A 113 -2.55 -11.53 -10.56
C ASP A 113 -3.81 -11.32 -9.69
N LEU A 114 -4.37 -12.39 -9.11
CA LEU A 114 -5.44 -12.30 -8.13
C LEU A 114 -4.95 -11.90 -6.74
N GLN A 115 -3.74 -12.32 -6.37
CA GLN A 115 -3.13 -12.02 -5.08
C GLN A 115 -2.53 -10.62 -5.04
N TYR A 116 -1.90 -10.20 -6.12
CA TYR A 116 -1.28 -8.87 -6.30
C TYR A 116 -1.84 -8.19 -7.55
N PRO A 117 -3.08 -7.69 -7.51
CA PRO A 117 -3.69 -7.04 -8.67
C PRO A 117 -2.90 -5.80 -9.10
N ARG A 118 -2.79 -5.56 -10.41
CA ARG A 118 -2.07 -4.39 -10.94
C ARG A 118 -2.64 -3.06 -10.45
N ASN A 119 -3.93 -2.98 -10.23
CA ASN A 119 -4.59 -1.79 -9.68
C ASN A 119 -4.33 -1.60 -8.18
N GLN A 120 -3.82 -2.60 -7.49
CA GLN A 120 -3.38 -2.53 -6.09
C GLN A 120 -1.85 -2.39 -5.97
N LYS A 121 -1.19 -1.88 -7.01
CA LYS A 121 0.24 -1.58 -6.99
C LYS A 121 0.47 -0.06 -6.96
N PHE A 122 1.44 0.38 -6.16
CA PHE A 122 1.90 1.76 -6.16
C PHE A 122 3.41 1.84 -5.98
N SER A 123 4.00 2.80 -6.65
CA SER A 123 5.43 3.06 -6.63
C SER A 123 5.83 4.05 -5.54
N LYS A 124 7.14 4.21 -5.29
CA LYS A 124 7.68 5.28 -4.45
C LYS A 124 7.25 6.68 -4.91
N GLY A 125 7.13 6.88 -6.21
CA GLY A 125 6.66 8.14 -6.78
C GLY A 125 5.19 8.41 -6.46
N ASP A 126 4.34 7.39 -6.52
CA ASP A 126 2.92 7.50 -6.12
C ASP A 126 2.80 7.80 -4.63
N PHE A 127 3.59 7.09 -3.82
CA PHE A 127 3.69 7.29 -2.38
C PHE A 127 4.02 8.75 -2.02
N ALA A 128 5.07 9.30 -2.63
CA ALA A 128 5.48 10.68 -2.40
C ALA A 128 4.41 11.69 -2.85
N LYS A 129 3.82 11.46 -4.03
CA LYS A 129 2.80 12.36 -4.59
C LYS A 129 1.56 12.46 -3.71
N VAL A 130 0.99 11.34 -3.26
CA VAL A 130 -0.24 11.37 -2.45
C VAL A 130 -0.01 12.07 -1.11
N TRP A 131 1.15 11.85 -0.48
CA TRP A 131 1.46 12.49 0.79
C TRP A 131 1.76 13.98 0.66
N TYR A 132 2.57 14.39 -0.33
CA TYR A 132 2.80 15.81 -0.55
C TYR A 132 1.53 16.56 -0.93
N SER A 133 0.70 15.96 -1.76
CA SER A 133 -0.60 16.54 -2.07
C SER A 133 -1.43 16.71 -0.80
N TYR A 134 -1.66 15.64 -0.07
CA TYR A 134 -2.49 15.65 1.15
C TYR A 134 -1.96 16.58 2.25
N ARG A 135 -0.64 16.81 2.29
CA ARG A 135 0.03 17.75 3.23
C ARG A 135 0.08 19.18 2.70
N GLY A 136 -0.73 19.55 1.71
CA GLY A 136 -0.83 20.93 1.19
C GLY A 136 0.38 21.39 0.37
N LYS A 137 1.10 20.45 -0.26
CA LYS A 137 2.24 20.75 -1.14
C LYS A 137 2.04 20.19 -2.55
N PRO A 138 0.90 20.48 -3.22
CA PRO A 138 0.59 19.94 -4.55
C PRO A 138 1.60 20.39 -5.61
N TYR A 139 2.18 21.56 -5.47
CA TYR A 139 3.23 22.08 -6.36
C TYR A 139 4.48 21.19 -6.39
N LEU A 140 4.81 20.48 -5.29
CA LEU A 140 5.90 19.49 -5.26
C LEU A 140 5.49 18.20 -5.99
N ALA A 141 4.26 17.76 -5.81
CA ALA A 141 3.72 16.60 -6.54
C ALA A 141 3.70 16.84 -8.05
N SER A 142 3.46 18.07 -8.49
CA SER A 142 3.45 18.49 -9.90
C SER A 142 4.83 18.52 -10.57
N ARG A 143 5.94 18.47 -9.81
CA ARG A 143 7.31 18.43 -10.36
C ARG A 143 7.67 17.11 -11.03
N GLY A 144 6.78 16.14 -10.99
CA GLY A 144 6.96 14.81 -11.55
C GLY A 144 7.51 13.79 -10.53
N PRO A 145 7.33 12.48 -10.78
CA PRO A 145 7.53 11.45 -9.76
C PRO A 145 8.96 11.39 -9.21
N ALA A 146 9.98 11.58 -10.05
CA ALA A 146 11.37 11.49 -9.59
C ALA A 146 11.78 12.65 -8.67
N LYS A 147 11.47 13.90 -9.07
CA LYS A 147 11.78 15.09 -8.25
C LYS A 147 10.94 15.14 -6.98
N CYS A 148 9.65 14.82 -7.10
CA CYS A 148 8.75 14.73 -5.96
C CYS A 148 9.26 13.70 -4.94
N PHE A 149 9.67 12.52 -5.40
CA PHE A 149 10.18 11.48 -4.50
C PHE A 149 11.51 11.87 -3.84
N ALA A 150 12.45 12.47 -4.60
CA ALA A 150 13.73 12.89 -4.03
C ALA A 150 13.53 13.88 -2.88
N GLU A 151 12.64 14.85 -3.05
CA GLU A 151 12.32 15.84 -2.04
C GLU A 151 11.53 15.23 -0.86
N PHE A 152 10.59 14.33 -1.15
CA PHE A 152 9.85 13.57 -0.14
C PHE A 152 10.79 12.76 0.76
N ASN A 153 11.72 12.01 0.15
CA ASN A 153 12.68 11.18 0.87
C ASN A 153 13.66 12.02 1.72
N SER A 154 14.02 13.21 1.25
CA SER A 154 14.96 14.09 1.95
C SER A 154 14.33 14.85 3.11
N ASN A 155 13.06 15.16 3.03
CA ASN A 155 12.36 16.04 3.97
C ASN A 155 11.28 15.31 4.76
N LEU A 156 10.11 15.09 4.15
CA LEU A 156 8.94 14.58 4.87
C LEU A 156 9.18 13.19 5.46
N LEU A 157 9.81 12.29 4.72
CA LEU A 157 10.05 10.94 5.21
C LEU A 157 11.05 10.89 6.36
N LYS A 158 12.04 11.81 6.37
CA LYS A 158 12.95 11.94 7.51
C LYS A 158 12.28 12.48 8.77
N GLU A 159 11.28 13.36 8.62
CA GLU A 159 10.45 13.78 9.75
C GLU A 159 9.64 12.63 10.32
N GLU A 160 9.00 11.84 9.45
CA GLU A 160 8.24 10.66 9.87
C GLU A 160 9.11 9.60 10.54
N LEU A 161 10.37 9.43 10.13
CA LEU A 161 11.32 8.55 10.80
C LEU A 161 11.59 8.91 12.26
N LYS A 162 11.52 10.19 12.62
CA LYS A 162 11.67 10.62 14.02
C LYS A 162 10.50 10.15 14.89
N PHE A 163 9.30 10.06 14.33
CA PHE A 163 8.11 9.60 15.04
C PHE A 163 8.03 8.08 15.12
N SER A 164 8.57 7.37 14.14
CA SER A 164 8.50 5.90 14.07
C SER A 164 9.38 5.19 15.09
N SER A 165 10.34 5.87 15.69
CA SER A 165 11.28 5.27 16.67
C SER A 165 10.62 4.88 17.99
N SER A 166 9.44 5.40 18.30
CA SER A 166 8.71 5.18 19.55
C SER A 166 7.47 4.28 19.42
N ASP A 167 7.05 3.95 18.19
CA ASP A 167 5.84 3.16 17.94
C ASP A 167 6.12 2.07 16.88
N PRO A 168 6.15 0.80 17.26
CA PRO A 168 6.39 -0.30 16.33
C PRO A 168 5.27 -0.49 15.29
N THR A 169 4.09 0.09 15.51
CA THR A 169 2.97 0.01 14.56
C THR A 169 2.92 1.19 13.59
N TYR A 170 3.81 2.18 13.76
CA TYR A 170 3.79 3.43 13.01
C TYR A 170 3.76 3.24 11.49
N TRP A 171 4.64 2.41 10.95
CA TRP A 171 4.72 2.19 9.50
C TRP A 171 3.55 1.38 8.95
N ILE A 172 2.92 0.54 9.78
CA ILE A 172 1.70 -0.19 9.41
C ILE A 172 0.55 0.81 9.22
N ASP A 173 0.33 1.68 10.20
CA ASP A 173 -0.70 2.72 10.12
C ASP A 173 -0.42 3.71 8.97
N TYR A 174 0.84 4.09 8.79
CA TYR A 174 1.26 4.95 7.69
C TYR A 174 1.02 4.30 6.31
N PHE A 175 1.26 3.00 6.19
CA PHE A 175 0.96 2.23 4.99
C PHE A 175 -0.54 2.20 4.70
N TYR A 176 -1.38 1.94 5.68
CA TYR A 176 -2.84 1.91 5.50
C TYR A 176 -3.38 3.26 5.05
N ARG A 177 -2.90 4.35 5.63
CA ARG A 177 -3.26 5.71 5.21
C ARG A 177 -2.77 6.02 3.80
N THR A 178 -1.59 5.55 3.44
CA THR A 178 -1.07 5.70 2.07
C THR A 178 -1.97 5.00 1.07
N VAL A 179 -2.38 3.78 1.35
CA VAL A 179 -3.31 3.04 0.49
C VAL A 179 -4.65 3.77 0.39
N ALA A 180 -5.19 4.26 1.49
CA ALA A 180 -6.42 5.04 1.49
C ALA A 180 -6.33 6.29 0.59
N LEU A 181 -5.24 7.06 0.70
CA LEU A 181 -4.98 8.19 -0.19
C LEU A 181 -4.83 7.75 -1.65
N ARG A 182 -4.25 6.57 -1.89
CA ARG A 182 -4.14 6.02 -3.24
C ARG A 182 -5.50 5.61 -3.79
N ILE A 183 -6.37 4.99 -3.00
CA ILE A 183 -7.76 4.66 -3.39
C ILE A 183 -8.51 5.95 -3.78
N ILE A 184 -8.43 6.99 -2.95
CA ILE A 184 -9.02 8.30 -3.26
C ILE A 184 -8.48 8.84 -4.58
N SER A 185 -7.16 8.89 -4.71
CA SER A 185 -6.47 9.38 -5.92
C SER A 185 -6.92 8.63 -7.18
N MET A 186 -6.99 7.31 -7.13
CA MET A 186 -7.39 6.47 -8.27
C MET A 186 -8.87 6.68 -8.66
N ARG A 187 -9.75 6.87 -7.69
CA ARG A 187 -11.17 7.13 -7.95
C ARG A 187 -11.35 8.49 -8.64
N ILE A 188 -10.66 9.53 -8.14
CA ILE A 188 -10.63 10.85 -8.78
C ILE A 188 -10.01 10.74 -10.18
N GLU A 189 -8.89 10.02 -10.33
CA GLU A 189 -8.20 9.86 -11.62
C GLU A 189 -9.08 9.24 -12.70
N LYS A 190 -9.91 8.26 -12.33
CA LYS A 190 -10.86 7.62 -13.24
C LYS A 190 -11.84 8.65 -13.80
N GLU A 191 -12.44 9.48 -12.95
CA GLU A 191 -13.43 10.47 -13.32
C GLU A 191 -12.82 11.66 -14.08
N VAL A 192 -11.75 12.24 -13.55
CA VAL A 192 -10.97 13.30 -14.22
C VAL A 192 -10.51 12.83 -15.61
N GLY A 193 -10.09 11.56 -15.72
CA GLY A 193 -9.74 10.96 -17.01
C GLY A 193 -10.92 10.84 -17.97
N ALA A 194 -12.13 10.61 -17.49
CA ALA A 194 -13.36 10.60 -18.30
C ALA A 194 -13.68 12.01 -18.79
N ARG A 195 -13.65 13.00 -17.92
CA ARG A 195 -13.91 14.42 -18.26
C ARG A 195 -12.89 14.97 -19.26
N VAL A 196 -11.61 14.57 -19.17
CA VAL A 196 -10.61 14.92 -20.17
C VAL A 196 -10.93 14.30 -21.54
N ARG A 197 -11.37 13.04 -21.60
CA ARG A 197 -11.76 12.38 -22.86
C ARG A 197 -13.01 13.03 -23.49
N GLN A 198 -13.91 13.54 -22.67
CA GLN A 198 -15.12 14.26 -23.10
C GLN A 198 -14.85 15.72 -23.49
N GLY A 199 -13.63 16.20 -23.32
CA GLY A 199 -13.27 17.61 -23.60
C GLY A 199 -13.74 18.60 -22.54
N VAL A 200 -14.28 18.12 -21.40
CA VAL A 200 -14.69 18.97 -20.27
C VAL A 200 -13.47 19.51 -19.52
N TYR A 201 -12.44 18.67 -19.35
CA TYR A 201 -11.18 19.07 -18.73
C TYR A 201 -10.04 19.11 -19.72
N MET A 202 -9.11 20.02 -19.49
CA MET A 202 -7.82 20.01 -20.17
C MET A 202 -6.89 18.89 -19.62
N SER A 203 -5.84 18.56 -20.38
CA SER A 203 -4.99 17.36 -20.12
C SER A 203 -4.00 17.51 -18.94
N TYR A 204 -4.44 18.03 -17.80
CA TYR A 204 -3.62 18.21 -16.59
C TYR A 204 -4.04 17.30 -15.44
N ARG A 205 -4.41 16.04 -15.73
CA ARG A 205 -5.00 15.10 -14.76
C ARG A 205 -4.24 15.00 -13.45
N GLN A 206 -2.91 14.80 -13.53
CA GLN A 206 -2.09 14.58 -12.33
C GLN A 206 -2.00 15.83 -11.44
N ASP A 207 -2.04 17.01 -12.07
CA ASP A 207 -2.02 18.28 -11.33
C ASP A 207 -3.38 18.52 -10.67
N ILE A 208 -4.48 18.29 -11.39
CA ILE A 208 -5.85 18.37 -10.84
C ILE A 208 -5.99 17.46 -9.60
N ILE A 209 -5.58 16.19 -9.70
CA ILE A 209 -5.64 15.23 -8.59
C ILE A 209 -4.80 15.71 -7.41
N ALA A 210 -3.59 16.21 -7.67
CA ALA A 210 -2.70 16.67 -6.62
C ALA A 210 -3.30 17.86 -5.85
N TYR A 211 -3.88 18.82 -6.57
CA TYR A 211 -4.52 20.00 -5.98
C TYR A 211 -5.83 19.64 -5.27
N THR A 212 -6.63 18.72 -5.80
CA THR A 212 -7.83 18.21 -5.13
C THR A 212 -7.49 17.55 -3.79
N LEU A 213 -6.49 16.67 -3.76
CA LEU A 213 -6.02 16.05 -2.53
C LEU A 213 -5.45 17.06 -1.52
N ALA A 214 -4.82 18.13 -2.01
CA ALA A 214 -4.29 19.18 -1.14
C ALA A 214 -5.42 19.96 -0.47
N VAL A 215 -6.45 20.34 -1.19
CA VAL A 215 -7.64 20.97 -0.61
C VAL A 215 -8.36 20.05 0.35
N PHE A 216 -8.45 18.75 0.04
CA PHE A 216 -8.99 17.75 0.97
C PHE A 216 -8.22 17.74 2.29
N GLY A 217 -6.90 17.63 2.23
CA GLY A 217 -6.06 17.66 3.42
C GLY A 217 -6.17 18.95 4.23
N GLU A 218 -6.16 20.10 3.54
CA GLU A 218 -6.26 21.44 4.16
C GLU A 218 -7.63 21.64 4.84
N LYS A 219 -8.73 21.40 4.11
CA LYS A 219 -10.09 21.60 4.63
C LYS A 219 -10.42 20.65 5.79
N THR A 220 -9.91 19.43 5.76
CA THR A 220 -10.07 18.46 6.86
C THR A 220 -9.00 18.62 7.94
N ARG A 221 -8.03 19.53 7.78
CA ARG A 221 -6.87 19.70 8.67
C ARG A 221 -6.12 18.40 8.93
N GLY A 222 -6.06 17.51 7.95
CA GLY A 222 -5.46 16.19 8.06
C GLY A 222 -6.16 15.23 9.04
N LYS A 223 -7.36 15.56 9.54
CA LYS A 223 -8.07 14.82 10.59
C LYS A 223 -9.14 13.84 10.06
N TYR A 224 -9.24 13.69 8.74
CA TYR A 224 -10.17 12.70 8.19
C TYR A 224 -9.69 11.28 8.52
N ASN A 225 -10.63 10.40 8.89
CA ASN A 225 -10.30 9.02 9.23
C ASN A 225 -10.00 8.18 7.97
N LEU A 226 -8.75 8.25 7.49
CA LEU A 226 -8.28 7.49 6.32
C LEU A 226 -8.31 5.96 6.55
N ILE A 227 -8.24 5.51 7.81
CA ILE A 227 -8.28 4.06 8.11
C ILE A 227 -9.63 3.45 7.75
N GLN A 228 -10.71 4.24 7.79
CA GLN A 228 -12.00 3.74 7.32
C GLN A 228 -11.96 3.39 5.82
N ILE A 229 -11.31 4.23 4.99
CA ILE A 229 -11.17 3.96 3.55
C ILE A 229 -10.30 2.72 3.31
N TRP A 230 -9.24 2.53 4.12
CA TRP A 230 -8.50 1.27 4.10
C TRP A 230 -9.39 0.07 4.43
N ASN A 231 -10.22 0.16 5.47
CA ASN A 231 -11.11 -0.91 5.89
C ASN A 231 -12.19 -1.24 4.84
N ASP A 232 -12.73 -0.22 4.18
CA ASP A 232 -13.82 -0.34 3.22
C ASP A 232 -13.31 -0.56 1.78
N GLN A 233 -12.00 -0.35 1.52
CA GLN A 233 -11.34 -0.43 0.20
C GLN A 233 -12.02 0.43 -0.89
N GLU A 234 -12.85 1.39 -0.48
CA GLU A 234 -13.58 2.32 -1.34
C GLU A 234 -13.80 3.65 -0.63
N ILE A 235 -14.21 4.66 -1.38
CA ILE A 235 -14.59 5.96 -0.82
C ILE A 235 -16.12 6.11 -0.82
N PRO A 236 -16.69 6.70 0.25
CA PRO A 236 -18.14 6.99 0.28
C PRO A 236 -18.53 8.02 -0.79
N ASP A 237 -19.74 7.89 -1.35
CA ASP A 237 -20.23 8.78 -2.41
C ASP A 237 -20.21 10.25 -2.00
N PHE A 238 -20.64 10.58 -0.78
CA PHE A 238 -20.62 11.97 -0.28
C PHE A 238 -19.20 12.58 -0.26
N LEU A 239 -18.15 11.75 -0.02
CA LEU A 239 -16.78 12.20 -0.10
C LEU A 239 -16.34 12.36 -1.55
N PHE A 240 -16.73 11.41 -2.40
CA PHE A 240 -16.40 11.47 -3.82
C PHE A 240 -17.01 12.69 -4.50
N ASP A 241 -18.30 12.95 -4.28
CA ASP A 241 -19.01 14.09 -4.87
C ASP A 241 -18.37 15.41 -4.44
N TRP A 242 -18.08 15.57 -3.15
CA TRP A 242 -17.38 16.75 -2.64
C TRP A 242 -15.97 16.92 -3.24
N LEU A 243 -15.23 15.83 -3.42
CA LEU A 243 -13.92 15.87 -4.07
C LEU A 243 -14.02 16.20 -5.56
N MET A 244 -15.09 15.82 -6.23
CA MET A 244 -15.32 16.19 -7.62
C MET A 244 -15.65 17.67 -7.80
N GLU A 245 -16.44 18.27 -6.90
CA GLU A 245 -16.64 19.72 -6.87
C GLU A 245 -15.32 20.48 -6.66
N ILE A 246 -14.44 19.99 -5.76
CA ILE A 246 -13.10 20.54 -5.58
C ILE A 246 -12.25 20.36 -6.85
N SER A 247 -12.40 19.24 -7.56
CA SER A 247 -11.67 18.99 -8.81
C SER A 247 -12.05 19.95 -9.92
N ASP A 248 -13.32 20.36 -10.00
CA ASP A 248 -13.78 21.41 -10.93
C ASP A 248 -13.08 22.74 -10.64
N ILE A 249 -13.05 23.16 -9.37
CA ILE A 249 -12.37 24.37 -8.94
C ILE A 249 -10.85 24.30 -9.19
N ALA A 250 -10.24 23.14 -8.90
CA ALA A 250 -8.83 22.92 -9.15
C ALA A 250 -8.49 23.01 -10.64
N HIS A 251 -9.32 22.41 -11.50
CA HIS A 251 -9.17 22.50 -12.95
C HIS A 251 -9.21 23.94 -13.44
N GLU A 252 -10.26 24.69 -13.07
CA GLU A 252 -10.41 26.10 -13.47
C GLU A 252 -9.24 26.97 -13.00
N HIS A 253 -8.82 26.80 -11.74
CA HIS A 253 -7.69 27.54 -11.19
C HIS A 253 -6.37 27.25 -11.92
N ILE A 254 -6.13 25.98 -12.24
CA ILE A 254 -4.90 25.53 -12.91
C ILE A 254 -4.79 26.08 -14.34
N ILE A 255 -5.89 26.11 -15.09
CA ILE A 255 -5.88 26.57 -16.47
C ILE A 255 -5.90 28.10 -16.60
N ASN A 256 -6.43 28.82 -15.61
CA ASN A 256 -6.48 30.28 -15.57
C ASN A 256 -5.16 30.83 -15.01
N ILE A 257 -4.11 30.73 -15.81
CA ILE A 257 -2.78 31.21 -15.43
C ILE A 257 -2.74 32.74 -15.33
N PRO A 258 -2.04 33.30 -14.32
CA PRO A 258 -1.88 34.75 -14.20
C PRO A 258 -1.15 35.40 -15.39
N THR A 259 -1.44 36.66 -15.63
CA THR A 259 -0.76 37.46 -16.64
C THR A 259 0.78 37.43 -16.42
N GLY A 260 1.52 37.23 -17.48
CA GLY A 260 2.99 37.11 -17.45
C GLY A 260 3.54 35.70 -17.30
N ARG A 261 2.68 34.71 -17.07
CA ARG A 261 3.05 33.29 -17.15
C ARG A 261 2.56 32.68 -18.46
N THR A 262 3.37 31.79 -19.05
CA THR A 262 3.10 31.24 -20.39
C THR A 262 2.70 29.77 -20.36
N HIS A 263 3.02 29.05 -19.28
CA HIS A 263 2.85 27.58 -19.25
C HIS A 263 2.16 27.10 -17.97
N VAL A 264 1.02 26.45 -18.13
CA VAL A 264 0.24 25.80 -17.05
C VAL A 264 1.09 24.85 -16.20
N LYS A 265 1.97 24.08 -16.83
CA LYS A 265 2.85 23.13 -16.11
C LYS A 265 3.81 23.83 -15.14
N GLU A 266 4.35 24.97 -15.52
CA GLU A 266 5.24 25.73 -14.63
C GLU A 266 4.42 26.43 -13.53
N TRP A 267 3.22 26.88 -13.84
CA TRP A 267 2.27 27.41 -12.87
C TRP A 267 1.96 26.39 -11.77
N CYS A 268 1.55 25.16 -12.12
CA CYS A 268 1.26 24.08 -11.16
C CYS A 268 2.45 23.69 -10.27
N LYS A 269 3.70 23.96 -10.69
CA LYS A 269 4.90 23.67 -9.91
C LYS A 269 5.28 24.80 -8.94
N SER A 270 4.59 25.93 -9.00
CA SER A 270 4.86 27.07 -8.13
C SER A 270 4.05 27.01 -6.84
N MET A 271 4.65 27.41 -5.73
CA MET A 271 3.97 27.54 -4.45
C MET A 271 2.87 28.60 -4.53
N GLU A 272 3.09 29.66 -5.31
CA GLU A 272 2.12 30.72 -5.58
C GLU A 272 0.79 30.21 -6.14
N CYS A 273 0.82 29.19 -7.01
CA CYS A 273 -0.41 28.55 -7.52
C CYS A 273 -1.24 27.97 -6.38
N TRP A 274 -0.61 27.28 -5.45
CA TRP A 274 -1.29 26.73 -4.28
C TRP A 274 -1.82 27.81 -3.34
N GLU A 275 -1.00 28.76 -2.98
CA GLU A 275 -1.36 29.87 -2.09
C GLU A 275 -2.52 30.70 -2.66
N THR A 276 -2.45 31.00 -3.96
CA THR A 276 -3.52 31.72 -4.65
C THR A 276 -4.82 30.90 -4.67
N MET A 277 -4.74 29.61 -4.93
CA MET A 277 -5.91 28.74 -4.91
C MET A 277 -6.60 28.72 -3.54
N ILE A 278 -5.84 28.49 -2.48
CA ILE A 278 -6.40 28.34 -1.13
C ILE A 278 -6.97 29.67 -0.59
N THR A 279 -6.41 30.80 -1.01
CA THR A 279 -6.85 32.14 -0.54
C THR A 279 -7.94 32.77 -1.38
N LYS A 280 -7.97 32.52 -2.69
CA LYS A 280 -8.91 33.22 -3.60
C LYS A 280 -10.08 32.35 -4.07
N CYS A 281 -9.94 31.01 -4.11
CA CYS A 281 -11.04 30.16 -4.55
C CYS A 281 -12.04 29.92 -3.43
N VAL A 282 -13.32 29.92 -3.81
CA VAL A 282 -14.43 29.56 -2.93
C VAL A 282 -14.67 28.07 -3.07
N PHE A 283 -14.48 27.32 -1.98
CA PHE A 283 -14.68 25.89 -1.96
C PHE A 283 -16.06 25.51 -1.42
N PRO A 284 -16.61 24.36 -1.84
CA PRO A 284 -17.85 23.84 -1.29
C PRO A 284 -17.72 23.60 0.21
N ARG A 285 -18.84 23.77 0.92
CA ARG A 285 -18.86 23.47 2.36
C ARG A 285 -18.57 22.00 2.60
N ILE A 286 -17.80 21.73 3.66
CA ILE A 286 -17.53 20.34 4.05
C ILE A 286 -18.87 19.68 4.40
N PRO A 287 -19.24 18.55 3.76
CA PRO A 287 -20.42 17.79 4.10
C PRO A 287 -20.52 17.43 5.58
N VAL A 288 -21.72 17.34 6.12
CA VAL A 288 -21.95 17.03 7.54
C VAL A 288 -21.38 15.65 7.89
N GLU A 289 -21.50 14.71 6.98
CA GLU A 289 -20.97 13.35 7.10
C GLU A 289 -19.43 13.34 7.29
N ILE A 290 -18.75 14.21 6.56
CA ILE A 290 -17.29 14.39 6.73
C ILE A 290 -17.00 15.05 8.07
N LYS A 291 -17.74 16.12 8.43
CA LYS A 291 -17.53 16.81 9.73
C LYS A 291 -17.69 15.86 10.90
N ASN A 292 -18.69 15.00 10.87
CA ASN A 292 -18.96 14.01 11.92
C ASN A 292 -17.83 12.96 12.07
N LYS A 293 -17.03 12.78 11.02
CA LYS A 293 -15.87 11.86 10.99
C LYS A 293 -14.53 12.55 11.31
N LEU A 294 -14.52 13.88 11.44
CA LEU A 294 -13.32 14.60 11.82
C LEU A 294 -13.05 14.44 13.34
N GLY A 295 -11.86 14.00 13.69
CA GLY A 295 -11.46 13.88 15.09
C GLY A 295 -12.08 12.71 15.85
N GLN A 296 -12.88 11.86 15.21
CA GLN A 296 -13.23 10.58 15.83
C GLN A 296 -11.94 9.83 16.14
N LYS A 297 -11.82 9.29 17.38
CA LYS A 297 -10.74 8.34 17.68
C LYS A 297 -10.74 7.29 16.58
N MET A 298 -9.60 7.13 15.93
CA MET A 298 -9.46 6.13 14.88
C MET A 298 -9.89 4.79 15.48
N ILE A 299 -11.02 4.28 15.00
CA ILE A 299 -11.29 2.86 15.14
C ILE A 299 -10.13 2.22 14.43
N GLY A 300 -9.29 1.51 15.16
CA GLY A 300 -8.07 0.93 14.62
C GLY A 300 -8.35 0.21 13.32
N ALA A 301 -7.39 0.10 12.45
CA ALA A 301 -7.51 -0.75 11.27
C ALA A 301 -8.16 -2.07 11.72
N LYS A 302 -9.16 -2.54 10.99
CA LYS A 302 -9.68 -3.91 11.22
C LYS A 302 -8.45 -4.80 11.39
N PRO A 303 -8.42 -5.68 12.40
CA PRO A 303 -7.25 -6.49 12.62
C PRO A 303 -6.81 -7.06 11.28
N THR A 304 -5.58 -6.76 10.92
CA THR A 304 -4.98 -7.27 9.69
C THR A 304 -5.12 -8.79 9.77
N PRO A 305 -5.60 -9.45 8.72
CA PRO A 305 -5.62 -10.90 8.74
C PRO A 305 -4.24 -11.36 9.17
N THR A 306 -4.18 -12.10 10.23
CA THR A 306 -2.97 -12.56 10.91
C THR A 306 -2.01 -13.13 9.87
N SER A 307 -0.71 -12.99 10.07
CA SER A 307 0.26 -13.65 9.20
C SER A 307 -0.13 -15.12 9.01
N VAL A 308 0.15 -15.67 7.86
CA VAL A 308 -0.18 -17.09 7.59
C VAL A 308 0.36 -17.99 8.68
N ASP A 309 1.53 -17.64 9.24
CA ASP A 309 2.18 -18.42 10.30
C ASP A 309 1.46 -18.26 11.65
N ASP A 310 0.98 -17.07 11.98
CA ASP A 310 0.16 -16.85 13.17
C ASP A 310 -1.21 -17.51 13.06
N ALA A 311 -1.86 -17.43 11.90
CA ALA A 311 -3.13 -18.13 11.68
C ALA A 311 -2.97 -19.64 11.78
N ARG A 312 -1.83 -20.15 11.30
CA ARG A 312 -1.49 -21.55 11.40
C ARG A 312 -1.21 -21.97 12.84
N ALA A 313 -0.42 -21.19 13.58
CA ALA A 313 -0.15 -21.41 14.99
C ALA A 313 -1.44 -21.39 15.81
N PHE A 314 -2.33 -20.42 15.53
CA PHE A 314 -3.65 -20.36 16.13
C PHE A 314 -4.48 -21.63 15.83
N CYS A 315 -4.55 -22.05 14.56
CA CYS A 315 -5.31 -23.26 14.21
C CYS A 315 -4.76 -24.53 14.87
N ILE A 316 -3.43 -24.64 15.01
CA ILE A 316 -2.75 -25.75 15.68
C ILE A 316 -2.99 -25.72 17.21
N SER A 317 -3.11 -24.55 17.82
CA SER A 317 -3.37 -24.42 19.25
C SER A 317 -4.74 -24.94 19.67
N LYS A 318 -5.69 -25.06 18.73
CA LYS A 318 -7.03 -25.58 18.96
C LYS A 318 -7.08 -27.07 18.58
N LYS A 319 -7.75 -27.89 19.43
CA LYS A 319 -7.90 -29.31 19.14
C LYS A 319 -8.83 -29.55 17.95
N SER A 320 -8.61 -30.66 17.23
CA SER A 320 -9.47 -31.06 16.12
C SER A 320 -10.96 -31.12 16.49
N GLN A 321 -11.27 -31.53 17.74
CA GLN A 321 -12.65 -31.62 18.24
C GLN A 321 -13.28 -30.22 18.36
N GLU A 322 -12.57 -29.25 18.88
CA GLU A 322 -13.07 -27.86 19.04
C GLU A 322 -13.46 -27.24 17.69
N TRP A 323 -12.73 -27.55 16.62
CA TRP A 323 -13.10 -27.14 15.25
C TRP A 323 -14.35 -27.84 14.75
N PHE A 324 -14.58 -29.07 15.16
CA PHE A 324 -15.79 -29.82 14.82
C PHE A 324 -16.99 -29.27 15.60
N ASP A 325 -16.81 -28.96 16.87
CA ASP A 325 -17.85 -28.39 17.74
C ASP A 325 -18.27 -27.01 17.25
N LEU A 326 -17.29 -26.17 16.84
CA LEU A 326 -17.57 -24.89 16.19
C LEU A 326 -18.37 -25.07 14.88
N HIS A 327 -18.03 -26.07 14.07
CA HIS A 327 -18.79 -26.38 12.86
C HIS A 327 -20.26 -26.70 13.19
N GLU A 328 -20.51 -27.58 14.15
CA GLU A 328 -21.86 -27.99 14.56
C GLU A 328 -22.63 -26.81 15.20
N PHE A 329 -21.96 -26.00 16.00
CA PHE A 329 -22.56 -24.80 16.57
C PHE A 329 -23.02 -23.82 15.47
N LEU A 330 -22.16 -23.51 14.50
CA LEU A 330 -22.49 -22.61 13.40
C LEU A 330 -23.60 -23.18 12.51
N LYS A 331 -23.60 -24.49 12.28
CA LYS A 331 -24.56 -25.18 11.45
C LYS A 331 -25.94 -25.29 12.10
N SER A 332 -26.01 -25.69 13.37
CA SER A 332 -27.27 -25.87 14.10
C SER A 332 -28.04 -24.57 14.26
N ARG A 333 -27.34 -23.45 14.36
CA ARG A 333 -27.92 -22.10 14.50
C ARG A 333 -28.03 -21.33 13.18
N ASN A 334 -27.66 -21.95 12.06
CA ASN A 334 -27.62 -21.35 10.72
C ASN A 334 -26.82 -20.04 10.68
N LEU A 335 -25.70 -20.01 11.43
CA LEU A 335 -24.81 -18.86 11.50
C LEU A 335 -23.73 -18.98 10.42
N MET A 336 -23.36 -17.86 9.80
CA MET A 336 -22.39 -17.78 8.70
C MET A 336 -22.82 -18.59 7.46
N SER A 337 -22.04 -18.48 6.38
CA SER A 337 -22.30 -19.20 5.14
C SER A 337 -21.95 -20.69 5.27
N SER A 338 -22.62 -21.55 4.51
CA SER A 338 -22.31 -23.00 4.43
C SER A 338 -20.86 -23.28 4.08
N LYS A 339 -20.21 -22.35 3.33
CA LYS A 339 -18.79 -22.43 2.99
C LYS A 339 -17.90 -22.25 4.21
N GLN A 340 -18.19 -21.24 5.05
CA GLN A 340 -17.45 -20.99 6.29
C GLN A 340 -17.62 -22.13 7.28
N GLN A 341 -18.84 -22.63 7.44
CA GLN A 341 -19.11 -23.82 8.27
C GLN A 341 -18.29 -25.04 7.79
N ASN A 342 -18.22 -25.28 6.48
CA ASN A 342 -17.44 -26.37 5.90
C ASN A 342 -15.92 -26.16 6.05
N GLN A 343 -15.44 -24.94 6.14
CA GLN A 343 -14.03 -24.66 6.40
C GLN A 343 -13.61 -25.14 7.80
N CYS A 344 -14.43 -24.92 8.82
CA CYS A 344 -14.20 -25.45 10.17
C CYS A 344 -14.15 -26.98 10.18
N LYS A 345 -15.09 -27.64 9.51
CA LYS A 345 -15.11 -29.12 9.36
C LYS A 345 -13.85 -29.62 8.65
N ASN A 346 -13.40 -28.92 7.61
CA ASN A 346 -12.18 -29.30 6.90
C ASN A 346 -10.94 -29.11 7.77
N MET A 347 -10.86 -28.03 8.57
CA MET A 347 -9.78 -27.82 9.52
C MET A 347 -9.74 -28.95 10.56
N ALA A 348 -10.86 -29.31 11.13
CA ALA A 348 -10.97 -30.45 12.05
C ALA A 348 -10.41 -31.74 11.45
N ARG A 349 -10.80 -32.06 10.21
CA ARG A 349 -10.32 -33.27 9.52
C ARG A 349 -8.82 -33.25 9.23
N ILE A 350 -8.29 -32.07 8.87
CA ILE A 350 -6.86 -31.92 8.59
C ILE A 350 -6.06 -32.08 9.87
N LEU A 351 -6.43 -31.40 10.95
CA LEU A 351 -5.74 -31.49 12.24
C LEU A 351 -5.78 -32.89 12.85
N LYS A 352 -6.85 -33.65 12.61
CA LYS A 352 -6.94 -35.07 13.04
C LYS A 352 -5.90 -35.93 12.34
N LYS A 353 -5.59 -35.66 11.07
CA LYS A 353 -4.59 -36.40 10.27
C LYS A 353 -3.16 -35.89 10.42
N GLU A 354 -3.01 -34.58 10.61
CA GLU A 354 -1.74 -33.89 10.57
C GLU A 354 -1.72 -32.74 11.60
N PRO A 355 -1.52 -33.07 12.90
CA PRO A 355 -1.64 -32.09 13.99
C PRO A 355 -0.71 -30.87 13.88
N LYS A 356 0.43 -31.00 13.21
CA LYS A 356 1.41 -29.90 13.05
C LYS A 356 1.21 -29.06 11.79
N LEU A 357 0.26 -29.39 10.92
CA LEU A 357 0.03 -28.72 9.63
C LEU A 357 1.34 -28.49 8.81
N THR A 358 2.31 -29.39 8.96
CA THR A 358 3.66 -29.26 8.40
C THR A 358 3.72 -29.52 6.91
N GLY A 359 2.77 -30.33 6.40
CA GLY A 359 2.71 -30.74 5.00
C GLY A 359 2.00 -29.71 4.14
N GLY A 360 2.68 -29.18 3.20
CA GLY A 360 2.27 -28.89 1.96
C GLY A 360 1.63 -27.73 1.38
N LYS A 361 1.04 -28.01 0.32
CA LYS A 361 0.49 -27.17 -0.76
C LYS A 361 -0.24 -25.91 -0.26
N ASN A 362 -0.04 -24.83 -0.98
CA ASN A 362 -0.55 -23.47 -0.73
C ASN A 362 -2.05 -23.36 -0.31
N GLY A 363 -2.89 -24.35 -0.53
CA GLY A 363 -4.30 -24.33 -0.11
C GLY A 363 -4.53 -24.39 1.41
N ARG A 364 -3.60 -24.96 2.20
CA ARG A 364 -3.75 -25.06 3.67
C ARG A 364 -3.45 -23.74 4.39
N LYS A 365 -2.59 -22.91 3.81
CA LYS A 365 -2.29 -21.55 4.32
C LYS A 365 -3.57 -20.70 4.38
N TRP A 366 -4.32 -20.70 3.28
CA TRP A 366 -5.57 -19.96 3.15
C TRP A 366 -6.68 -20.46 4.05
N LEU A 367 -6.74 -21.79 4.21
CA LEU A 367 -7.72 -22.39 5.11
C LEU A 367 -7.45 -21.97 6.56
N SER A 368 -6.19 -21.92 7.00
CA SER A 368 -5.83 -21.49 8.36
C SER A 368 -6.26 -20.06 8.65
N MET A 369 -6.04 -19.14 7.70
CA MET A 369 -6.46 -17.74 7.85
C MET A 369 -7.97 -17.62 7.94
N ALA A 370 -8.70 -18.26 7.01
CA ALA A 370 -10.16 -18.24 7.01
C ALA A 370 -10.74 -18.86 8.30
N CYS A 371 -10.16 -19.97 8.78
CA CYS A 371 -10.61 -20.62 10.00
C CYS A 371 -10.38 -19.76 11.25
N LYS A 372 -9.24 -19.08 11.35
CA LYS A 372 -8.98 -18.15 12.45
C LYS A 372 -9.99 -17.00 12.48
N GLU A 373 -10.27 -16.39 11.33
CA GLU A 373 -11.26 -15.33 11.21
C GLU A 373 -12.67 -15.82 11.61
N ILE A 374 -13.05 -17.04 11.19
CA ILE A 374 -14.33 -17.64 11.56
C ILE A 374 -14.41 -17.86 13.07
N TRP A 375 -13.35 -18.37 13.68
CA TRP A 375 -13.29 -18.59 15.13
C TRP A 375 -13.44 -17.28 15.90
N GLU A 376 -12.60 -16.28 15.60
CA GLU A 376 -12.64 -14.97 16.24
C GLU A 376 -13.99 -14.26 16.05
N ALA A 377 -14.62 -14.42 14.89
CA ALA A 377 -15.95 -13.91 14.64
C ALA A 377 -17.01 -14.65 15.45
N ALA A 378 -16.89 -15.98 15.61
CA ALA A 378 -17.79 -16.77 16.41
C ALA A 378 -17.74 -16.38 17.89
N GLU A 379 -16.54 -16.19 18.44
CA GLU A 379 -16.35 -15.68 19.82
C GLU A 379 -16.97 -14.30 20.01
N LYS A 380 -16.69 -13.35 19.11
CA LYS A 380 -17.11 -11.94 19.25
C LYS A 380 -18.58 -11.69 18.96
N GLN A 381 -19.13 -12.35 17.94
CA GLN A 381 -20.47 -12.06 17.42
C GLN A 381 -21.55 -13.00 17.94
N TYR A 382 -21.17 -14.22 18.28
CA TYR A 382 -22.12 -15.29 18.61
C TYR A 382 -21.89 -15.93 19.97
N ASN A 383 -21.01 -15.35 20.81
CA ASN A 383 -20.65 -15.82 22.13
C ASN A 383 -20.25 -17.33 22.11
N TRP A 384 -19.48 -17.72 21.09
CA TRP A 384 -18.85 -19.03 21.07
C TRP A 384 -17.79 -19.09 22.15
N ASP A 385 -17.95 -19.99 23.10
CA ASP A 385 -17.00 -20.28 24.16
C ASP A 385 -16.66 -21.74 24.18
N THR A 386 -15.40 -22.07 24.30
CA THR A 386 -14.91 -23.42 24.51
C THR A 386 -14.75 -23.64 26.00
N GLU A 387 -15.82 -24.08 26.69
CA GLU A 387 -15.71 -24.62 28.05
C GLU A 387 -14.77 -25.81 28.13
#